data_0155f5d959cc0207dce486c4fd309437
#
_entry.id   0155f5d959cc0207dce486c4fd309437
#
_cell.length_a   1.000
_cell.length_b   1.000
_cell.length_c   1.000
_cell.angle_alpha   90.00
_cell.angle_beta   90.00
_cell.angle_gamma   90.00
#
_symmetry.space_group_name_H-M   'P 1'
#
loop_
_entity.id
_entity.type
_entity.pdbx_description
1 polymer ?
#
loop_
_entity_poly.entity_id
_entity_poly.type
_entity_poly.pdbx_seq_one_letter_code
_entity_poly.pdbx_strand_id
1 'polypeptide(L)'
;MKESGNSGEKSTQAAQPVEHSMGAIYSIEAMADLAQVPRRRIVLYYKHGLVVPAEKSPDSGWYFDDRAIHVLRRIEYLRRACGMNLTGIKLMMNLMKEVERLREEVRFFRRQ
;
A
#
# COMPACT_ATOMS: atom_id res chain seq x y z
N MET A 1 -28.12 -8.13 11.17
CA MET A 1 -27.80 -7.85 11.31
C MET A 1 -27.09 -7.72 11.05
N LYS A 2 -26.96 -7.86 11.12
CA LYS A 2 -26.44 -7.61 11.15
C LYS A 2 -25.59 -7.71 10.97
N GLU A 3 -25.41 -7.98 11.24
CA GLU A 3 -24.66 -7.84 11.34
C GLU A 3 -23.87 -7.98 11.14
N SER A 4 -24.00 -8.34 11.28
CA SER A 4 -23.23 -8.17 11.42
C SER A 4 -22.40 -8.11 11.26
N GLY A 5 -22.50 -8.37 11.48
CA GLY A 5 -21.76 -8.00 11.76
C GLY A 5 -20.92 -8.05 11.84
N ASN A 6 -20.89 -8.10 12.25
CA ASN A 6 -20.16 -7.88 12.73
C ASN A 6 -19.42 -8.10 13.06
N SER A 7 -19.29 -8.55 13.61
CA SER A 7 -18.64 -8.49 14.26
C SER A 7 -17.62 -8.50 14.29
N GLY A 8 -17.44 -8.92 14.66
CA GLY A 8 -16.51 -8.70 15.04
C GLY A 8 -15.74 -8.45 14.76
N GLU A 9 -15.95 -8.26 14.95
CA GLU A 9 -15.39 -7.71 14.96
C GLU A 9 -14.67 -7.20 15.13
N LYS A 10 -14.70 -7.39 15.51
CA LYS A 10 -14.06 -6.68 15.97
C LYS A 10 -12.93 -6.42 16.27
N SER A 11 -13.15 -6.80 16.62
CA SER A 11 -12.06 -6.65 17.45
C SER A 11 -10.92 -5.80 16.97
N THR A 12 -10.30 -5.96 16.01
CA THR A 12 -9.23 -5.07 15.59
C THR A 12 -9.79 -3.97 14.74
N GLN A 13 -10.22 -2.94 15.43
CA GLN A 13 -10.73 -1.77 14.74
C GLN A 13 -9.71 -1.18 13.78
N ALA A 14 -8.43 -1.24 14.19
CA ALA A 14 -7.37 -0.67 13.36
C ALA A 14 -7.23 -1.35 12.01
N ALA A 15 -7.66 -2.61 11.90
CA ALA A 15 -7.52 -3.35 10.65
C ALA A 15 -8.70 -3.17 9.72
N GLN A 16 -9.71 -2.42 10.14
CA GLN A 16 -10.92 -2.28 9.33
C GLN A 16 -10.78 -1.16 8.32
N PRO A 17 -11.19 -1.38 7.09
CA PRO A 17 -11.15 -0.31 6.11
C PRO A 17 -12.28 0.68 6.32
N VAL A 18 -12.06 1.89 5.88
CA VAL A 18 -13.09 2.91 5.85
C VAL A 18 -13.63 2.96 4.43
N GLU A 19 -14.93 2.74 4.29
CA GLU A 19 -15.53 2.75 2.98
C GLU A 19 -15.48 4.14 2.37
N HIS A 20 -15.19 4.15 1.08
CA HIS A 20 -15.04 5.40 0.34
C HIS A 20 -15.55 5.17 -1.06
N SER A 21 -16.04 6.23 -1.73
CA SER A 21 -16.58 6.11 -3.08
C SER A 21 -15.54 5.59 -4.07
N MET A 22 -14.27 5.80 -3.80
CA MET A 22 -13.19 5.34 -4.66
C MET A 22 -12.54 4.06 -4.16
N GLY A 23 -13.17 3.39 -3.19
CA GLY A 23 -12.64 2.19 -2.61
C GLY A 23 -12.32 2.38 -1.14
N ALA A 24 -11.68 1.38 -0.56
CA ALA A 24 -11.36 1.39 0.87
C ALA A 24 -10.10 2.21 1.13
N ILE A 25 -10.08 2.88 2.26
CA ILE A 25 -8.87 3.53 2.74
C ILE A 25 -8.55 3.01 4.13
N TYR A 26 -7.27 3.04 4.47
CA TYR A 26 -6.76 2.41 5.68
C TYR A 26 -5.87 3.39 6.44
N SER A 27 -6.00 3.39 7.76
CA SER A 27 -5.02 4.09 8.59
C SER A 27 -3.67 3.38 8.48
N ILE A 28 -2.62 4.05 8.94
CA ILE A 28 -1.31 3.41 8.94
C ILE A 28 -1.29 2.19 9.86
N GLU A 29 -2.04 2.25 10.96
CA GLU A 29 -2.14 1.12 11.87
C GLU A 29 -2.83 -0.07 11.21
N ALA A 30 -3.91 0.18 10.48
CA ALA A 30 -4.60 -0.88 9.78
C ALA A 30 -3.70 -1.49 8.69
N MET A 31 -2.98 -0.64 7.99
CA MET A 31 -2.07 -1.12 6.94
C MET A 31 -0.94 -1.95 7.54
N ALA A 32 -0.41 -1.51 8.68
CA ALA A 32 0.64 -2.26 9.37
C ALA A 32 0.15 -3.65 9.77
N ASP A 33 -1.07 -3.74 10.28
CA ASP A 33 -1.66 -5.02 10.64
C ASP A 33 -1.90 -5.91 9.43
N LEU A 34 -2.48 -5.35 8.38
CA LEU A 34 -2.81 -6.13 7.19
C LEU A 34 -1.57 -6.67 6.49
N ALA A 35 -0.54 -5.87 6.42
CA ALA A 35 0.69 -6.26 5.72
C ALA A 35 1.70 -6.93 6.64
N GLN A 36 1.46 -6.95 7.94
CA GLN A 36 2.37 -7.50 8.92
C GLN A 36 3.73 -6.81 8.86
N VAL A 37 3.70 -5.48 8.83
CA VAL A 37 4.90 -4.64 8.75
C VAL A 37 4.81 -3.61 9.86
N PRO A 38 5.88 -3.42 10.65
CA PRO A 38 5.84 -2.42 11.71
C PRO A 38 5.59 -1.02 11.15
N ARG A 39 4.86 -0.23 11.92
CA ARG A 39 4.56 1.13 11.53
C ARG A 39 5.81 1.92 11.17
N ARG A 40 6.87 1.76 11.94
CA ARG A 40 8.11 2.52 11.70
C ARG A 40 8.70 2.22 10.32
N ARG A 41 8.52 1.00 9.82
CA ARG A 41 9.02 0.65 8.50
C ARG A 41 8.19 1.29 7.41
N ILE A 42 6.88 1.38 7.61
CA ILE A 42 6.02 2.06 6.66
C ILE A 42 6.40 3.53 6.58
N VAL A 43 6.67 4.15 7.71
CA VAL A 43 7.12 5.55 7.74
C VAL A 43 8.43 5.71 6.98
N LEU A 44 9.34 4.76 7.16
CA LEU A 44 10.62 4.79 6.43
C LEU A 44 10.39 4.75 4.92
N TYR A 45 9.53 3.83 4.47
CA TYR A 45 9.23 3.72 3.04
C TYR A 45 8.56 4.98 2.52
N TYR A 46 7.69 5.57 3.31
CA TYR A 46 7.08 6.84 2.94
C TYR A 46 8.14 7.94 2.77
N LYS A 47 9.07 8.03 3.70
CA LYS A 47 10.10 9.05 3.64
C LYS A 47 10.98 8.90 2.41
N HIS A 48 11.11 7.69 1.90
CA HIS A 48 11.89 7.43 0.69
C HIS A 48 11.05 7.44 -0.58
N GLY A 49 9.80 7.86 -0.46
CA GLY A 49 8.93 8.00 -1.62
C GLY A 49 8.43 6.69 -2.20
N LEU A 50 8.57 5.59 -1.46
CA LEU A 50 8.18 4.27 -1.96
C LEU A 50 6.70 3.97 -1.74
N VAL A 51 6.14 4.51 -0.68
CA VAL A 51 4.73 4.34 -0.35
C VAL A 51 4.12 5.72 -0.23
N VAL A 52 3.00 5.93 -0.91
CA VAL A 52 2.37 7.25 -0.97
C VAL A 52 0.97 7.15 -0.38
N PRO A 53 0.64 7.97 0.60
CA PRO A 53 -0.72 7.97 1.13
C PRO A 53 -1.70 8.55 0.13
N ALA A 54 -2.92 8.00 0.12
CA ALA A 54 -3.98 8.53 -0.71
C ALA A 54 -4.48 9.87 -0.18
N GLU A 55 -4.48 10.00 1.15
CA GLU A 55 -4.93 11.22 1.80
C GLU A 55 -4.06 11.52 2.99
N LYS A 56 -3.81 12.80 3.21
CA LYS A 56 -3.14 13.29 4.40
C LYS A 56 -4.01 14.37 5.00
N SER A 57 -4.21 14.29 6.30
CA SER A 57 -5.00 15.26 7.03
C SER A 57 -4.25 15.67 8.28
N PRO A 58 -4.17 16.97 8.58
CA PRO A 58 -3.52 17.40 9.83
C PRO A 58 -4.18 16.80 11.06
N ASP A 59 -5.49 16.58 10.99
CA ASP A 59 -6.24 16.11 12.16
C ASP A 59 -6.31 14.59 12.24
N SER A 60 -6.44 13.90 11.11
CA SER A 60 -6.69 12.47 11.12
C SER A 60 -5.51 11.63 10.65
N GLY A 61 -4.41 12.25 10.27
CA GLY A 61 -3.21 11.53 9.91
C GLY A 61 -3.19 11.07 8.46
N TRP A 62 -2.46 10.00 8.22
CA TRP A 62 -2.26 9.47 6.88
C TRP A 62 -3.21 8.33 6.62
N TYR A 63 -3.80 8.32 5.43
CA TYR A 63 -4.65 7.25 4.98
C TYR A 63 -4.13 6.69 3.66
N PHE A 64 -4.18 5.39 3.54
CA PHE A 64 -3.61 4.66 2.41
C PHE A 64 -4.72 3.87 1.71
N ASP A 65 -4.59 3.68 0.41
CA ASP A 65 -5.55 2.88 -0.34
C ASP A 65 -4.98 1.50 -0.66
N ASP A 66 -5.74 0.73 -1.43
CA ASP A 66 -5.33 -0.63 -1.77
C ASP A 66 -4.02 -0.65 -2.56
N ARG A 67 -3.77 0.38 -3.36
CA ARG A 67 -2.52 0.44 -4.11
C ARG A 67 -1.32 0.50 -3.19
N ALA A 68 -1.44 1.26 -2.11
CA ALA A 68 -0.34 1.36 -1.14
C ALA A 68 -0.07 0.02 -0.49
N ILE A 69 -1.10 -0.75 -0.20
CA ILE A 69 -0.93 -2.08 0.38
C ILE A 69 -0.21 -3.00 -0.59
N HIS A 70 -0.58 -2.98 -1.86
CA HIS A 70 0.10 -3.77 -2.88
C HIS A 70 1.57 -3.41 -2.99
N VAL A 71 1.85 -2.11 -3.01
CA VAL A 71 3.24 -1.64 -3.07
C VAL A 71 4.01 -2.11 -1.85
N LEU A 72 3.41 -1.98 -0.67
CA LEU A 72 4.07 -2.38 0.56
C LEU A 72 4.40 -3.86 0.56
N ARG A 73 3.47 -4.70 0.11
CA ARG A 73 3.71 -6.13 0.02
C ARG A 73 4.83 -6.46 -0.95
N ARG A 74 4.89 -5.75 -2.06
CA ARG A 74 5.95 -5.94 -3.04
C ARG A 74 7.32 -5.55 -2.45
N ILE A 75 7.35 -4.43 -1.74
CA ILE A 75 8.58 -3.99 -1.08
C ILE A 75 9.06 -5.05 -0.09
N GLU A 76 8.14 -5.55 0.73
CA GLU A 76 8.50 -6.55 1.72
C GLU A 76 8.93 -7.86 1.09
N TYR A 77 8.35 -8.22 -0.03
CA TYR A 77 8.79 -9.40 -0.77
C TYR A 77 10.24 -9.23 -1.23
N LEU A 78 10.55 -8.06 -1.81
CA LEU A 78 11.92 -7.78 -2.27
C LEU A 78 12.90 -7.79 -1.11
N ARG A 79 12.49 -7.29 0.03
CA ARG A 79 13.34 -7.27 1.21
C ARG A 79 13.56 -8.66 1.78
N ARG A 80 12.48 -9.39 1.99
CA ARG A 80 12.55 -10.68 2.71
C ARG A 80 12.99 -11.82 1.80
N ALA A 81 12.34 -11.96 0.66
CA ALA A 81 12.59 -13.10 -0.21
C ALA A 81 13.80 -12.89 -1.10
N CYS A 82 14.04 -11.65 -1.53
CA CYS A 82 15.15 -11.36 -2.45
C CYS A 82 16.37 -10.76 -1.77
N GLY A 83 16.25 -10.45 -0.48
CA GLY A 83 17.40 -9.95 0.28
C GLY A 83 17.88 -8.58 -0.14
N MET A 84 17.02 -7.78 -0.75
CA MET A 84 17.44 -6.46 -1.21
C MET A 84 17.49 -5.45 -0.08
N ASN A 85 18.49 -4.60 -0.13
CA ASN A 85 18.53 -3.46 0.78
C ASN A 85 17.66 -2.33 0.21
N LEU A 86 17.55 -1.25 0.96
CA LEU A 86 16.65 -0.15 0.60
C LEU A 86 17.00 0.44 -0.76
N THR A 87 18.30 0.62 -1.03
CA THR A 87 18.72 1.18 -2.31
C THR A 87 18.29 0.29 -3.47
N GLY A 88 18.48 -1.02 -3.33
CA GLY A 88 18.07 -1.96 -4.35
C GLY A 88 16.58 -1.96 -4.55
N ILE A 89 15.81 -1.89 -3.45
CA ILE A 89 14.35 -1.84 -3.53
C ILE A 89 13.91 -0.60 -4.29
N LYS A 90 14.53 0.55 -4.01
CA LYS A 90 14.17 1.78 -4.71
C LYS A 90 14.41 1.67 -6.21
N LEU A 91 15.56 1.11 -6.58
CA LEU A 91 15.87 0.91 -7.99
C LEU A 91 14.89 -0.06 -8.65
N MET A 92 14.60 -1.16 -7.97
CA MET A 92 13.67 -2.16 -8.50
C MET A 92 12.29 -1.58 -8.69
N MET A 93 11.80 -0.82 -7.71
CA MET A 93 10.48 -0.23 -7.80
C MET A 93 10.40 0.77 -8.96
N ASN A 94 11.47 1.54 -9.18
CA ASN A 94 11.51 2.47 -10.31
C ASN A 94 11.49 1.72 -11.63
N LEU A 95 12.24 0.64 -11.74
CA LEU A 95 12.26 -0.18 -12.95
C LEU A 95 10.90 -0.81 -13.21
N MET A 96 10.23 -1.26 -12.15
CA MET A 96 8.91 -1.85 -12.30
C MET A 96 7.89 -0.83 -12.81
N LYS A 97 7.98 0.41 -12.34
CA LYS A 97 7.14 1.47 -12.87
C LYS A 97 7.40 1.70 -14.35
N GLU A 98 8.66 1.67 -14.73
CA GLU A 98 9.04 1.87 -16.12
C GLU A 98 8.51 0.74 -16.99
N VAL A 99 8.60 -0.48 -16.49
CA VAL A 99 8.06 -1.63 -17.23
C VAL A 99 6.56 -1.48 -17.43
N GLU A 100 5.83 -1.07 -16.37
CA GLU A 100 4.39 -0.89 -16.48
C GLU A 100 4.05 0.21 -17.50
N ARG A 101 4.80 1.30 -17.46
CA ARG A 101 4.59 2.39 -18.41
C ARG A 101 4.77 1.91 -19.84
N LEU A 102 5.84 1.17 -20.08
CA LEU A 102 6.12 0.66 -21.41
C LEU A 102 5.07 -0.35 -21.87
N ARG A 103 4.58 -1.18 -20.96
CA ARG A 103 3.50 -2.11 -21.29
C ARG A 103 2.24 -1.38 -21.68
N GLU A 104 1.92 -0.28 -21.02
CA GLU A 104 0.78 0.53 -21.37
C GLU A 104 0.93 1.13 -22.76
N GLU A 105 2.14 1.61 -23.09
CA GLU A 105 2.41 2.14 -24.42
C GLU A 105 2.23 1.07 -25.48
N VAL A 106 2.73 -0.13 -25.21
CA VAL A 106 2.58 -1.22 -26.18
C VAL A 106 1.11 -1.54 -26.37
N ARG A 107 0.33 -1.62 -25.30
CA ARG A 107 -1.09 -1.89 -25.39
C ARG A 107 -1.80 -0.80 -26.20
N PHE A 108 -1.41 0.44 -25.98
CA PHE A 108 -2.00 1.56 -26.70
C PHE A 108 -1.74 1.43 -28.21
N PHE A 109 -0.50 1.18 -28.58
CA PHE A 109 -0.18 1.06 -30.00
C PHE A 109 -0.81 -0.15 -30.66
N ARG A 110 -1.00 -1.22 -29.91
CA ARG A 110 -1.64 -2.42 -30.45
C ARG A 110 -3.12 -2.21 -30.74
N ARG A 111 -3.74 -1.27 -30.03
CA ARG A 111 -5.16 -1.00 -30.25
C ARG A 111 -5.43 -0.11 -31.47
N GLN A 112 -4.39 0.43 -32.05
CA GLN A 112 -4.51 1.28 -33.21
C GLN A 112 -4.33 0.46 -34.53
#